data_e5eea3e0639247f351d37b1a2ea6f619
#
_entry.id   e5eea3e0639247f351d37b1a2ea6f619
#
_cell.length_a   1.000
_cell.length_b   1.000
_cell.length_c   1.000
_cell.angle_alpha   90.00
_cell.angle_beta   90.00
_cell.angle_gamma   90.00
#
_symmetry.space_group_name_H-M   'P 1'
#
loop_
_entity.id
_entity.type
_entity.pdbx_description
1 polymer ?
#
loop_
_entity_poly.entity_id
_entity_poly.type
_entity_poly.pdbx_seq_one_letter_code
_entity_poly.pdbx_strand_id
1 'polypeptide(L)'
;MISNVPPRDWADIPWAEVPTADAARWIAVLPLAATEQHGPHLPLATDVMIANAYLARVRELLPANIPATFLPVQEVGISTEHTDYPGTQTLPTEVALKSWMALGESVARAGIKKLVMVTSHGGNSAAMMLVAQDLRAQHGMLAVTTGWSRFGAPDGLFSAEELRHGIHGGAVETSIMLARYSEHVRVEALANFRSSAIAIEQEFRWLSTQRPAPFAWQAQDLHPSGAVGDATQASAEKGERLLDHGARAFCELLEDVDNFDVKRLAGKPEKSPK
;
A
#
# COMPACT_ATOMS: atom_id res chain seq x y z
N MET A 1 18.43 -26.72 -13.73
CA MET A 1 17.64 -25.66 -14.44
C MET A 1 17.22 -24.69 -13.38
N ILE A 2 17.69 -23.45 -13.44
CA ILE A 2 17.22 -22.37 -12.56
C ILE A 2 15.75 -22.17 -12.87
N SER A 3 14.90 -22.21 -11.86
CA SER A 3 13.46 -21.95 -12.02
C SER A 3 13.26 -20.56 -12.59
N ASN A 4 12.46 -20.39 -13.67
CA ASN A 4 12.11 -19.05 -14.20
C ASN A 4 11.22 -18.23 -13.25
N VAL A 5 10.85 -18.80 -12.11
CA VAL A 5 10.02 -18.18 -11.08
C VAL A 5 10.84 -18.12 -9.79
N PRO A 6 11.01 -16.91 -9.20
CA PRO A 6 11.76 -16.74 -7.94
C PRO A 6 11.02 -17.36 -6.75
N PRO A 7 11.71 -17.63 -5.63
CA PRO A 7 11.08 -17.75 -4.33
C PRO A 7 10.14 -16.58 -4.05
N ARG A 8 9.05 -16.82 -3.33
CA ARG A 8 8.07 -15.78 -3.03
C ARG A 8 8.64 -14.67 -2.17
N ASP A 9 9.58 -14.97 -1.29
CA ASP A 9 10.23 -13.98 -0.46
C ASP A 9 11.63 -13.66 -0.99
N TRP A 10 11.89 -12.36 -1.23
CA TRP A 10 13.19 -11.87 -1.74
C TRP A 10 14.35 -12.30 -0.85
N ALA A 11 14.13 -12.30 0.47
CA ALA A 11 15.16 -12.65 1.45
C ALA A 11 15.58 -14.13 1.39
N ASP A 12 14.76 -14.99 0.81
CA ASP A 12 15.04 -16.43 0.66
C ASP A 12 15.84 -16.77 -0.60
N ILE A 13 16.14 -15.76 -1.46
CA ILE A 13 16.86 -15.97 -2.71
C ILE A 13 18.37 -15.98 -2.44
N PRO A 14 19.09 -17.10 -2.64
CA PRO A 14 20.55 -17.06 -2.66
C PRO A 14 21.05 -16.11 -3.74
N TRP A 15 22.01 -15.26 -3.45
CA TRP A 15 22.49 -14.25 -4.41
C TRP A 15 22.90 -14.83 -5.76
N ALA A 16 23.41 -16.05 -5.78
CA ALA A 16 23.84 -16.76 -6.99
C ALA A 16 22.65 -17.20 -7.89
N GLU A 17 21.43 -17.20 -7.33
CA GLU A 17 20.19 -17.57 -8.05
C GLU A 17 19.45 -16.32 -8.58
N VAL A 18 19.90 -15.12 -8.23
CA VAL A 18 19.39 -13.89 -8.83
C VAL A 18 19.93 -13.84 -10.27
N PRO A 19 19.08 -14.12 -11.28
CA PRO A 19 19.56 -14.25 -12.64
C PRO A 19 19.91 -12.90 -13.23
N THR A 20 21.04 -12.84 -13.91
CA THR A 20 21.47 -11.63 -14.63
C THR A 20 20.81 -11.50 -16.01
N ALA A 21 20.35 -12.59 -16.63
CA ALA A 21 19.83 -12.62 -18.00
C ALA A 21 18.29 -12.75 -18.10
N ASP A 22 17.65 -13.58 -17.24
CA ASP A 22 16.22 -13.85 -17.28
C ASP A 22 15.41 -13.05 -16.23
N ALA A 23 16.08 -12.23 -15.44
CA ALA A 23 15.46 -11.37 -14.44
C ALA A 23 14.49 -10.32 -15.04
N ALA A 24 14.54 -10.08 -16.34
CA ALA A 24 13.67 -9.11 -17.00
C ALA A 24 12.17 -9.44 -16.89
N ARG A 25 11.81 -10.73 -16.68
CA ARG A 25 10.43 -11.15 -16.46
C ARG A 25 10.02 -11.06 -14.99
N TRP A 26 10.96 -11.15 -14.05
CA TRP A 26 10.64 -11.13 -12.63
C TRP A 26 9.95 -9.83 -12.22
N ILE A 27 9.03 -9.95 -11.26
CA ILE A 27 8.31 -8.83 -10.69
C ILE A 27 8.74 -8.72 -9.23
N ALA A 28 9.40 -7.64 -8.87
CA ALA A 28 9.65 -7.30 -7.49
C ALA A 28 8.44 -6.55 -6.91
N VAL A 29 7.98 -6.95 -5.73
CA VAL A 29 6.93 -6.24 -4.99
C VAL A 29 7.57 -5.61 -3.76
N LEU A 30 7.45 -4.28 -3.62
CA LEU A 30 7.90 -3.51 -2.46
C LEU A 30 6.68 -3.10 -1.63
N PRO A 31 6.40 -3.79 -0.51
CA PRO A 31 5.33 -3.42 0.39
C PRO A 31 5.76 -2.27 1.29
N LEU A 32 4.94 -1.24 1.37
CA LEU A 32 5.13 -0.06 2.21
C LEU A 32 3.99 0.04 3.21
N ALA A 33 4.32 0.27 4.47
CA ALA A 33 3.38 0.41 5.58
C ALA A 33 3.71 1.67 6.39
N ALA A 34 3.15 1.79 7.59
CA ALA A 34 3.49 2.79 8.58
C ALA A 34 3.38 2.22 10.00
N THR A 35 4.04 2.88 10.94
CA THR A 35 3.90 2.64 12.38
C THR A 35 3.37 3.93 13.00
N GLU A 36 2.05 4.03 13.13
CA GLU A 36 1.37 5.27 13.49
C GLU A 36 0.12 5.01 14.34
N GLN A 37 -0.37 6.06 15.01
CA GLN A 37 -1.61 5.96 15.77
C GLN A 37 -2.79 5.53 14.88
N HIS A 38 -3.68 4.69 15.42
CA HIS A 38 -4.94 4.25 14.78
C HIS A 38 -6.11 4.33 15.78
N GLY A 39 -6.19 5.45 16.50
CA GLY A 39 -7.20 5.65 17.54
C GLY A 39 -6.97 4.83 18.79
N PRO A 40 -7.97 4.79 19.70
CA PRO A 40 -7.83 4.13 21.01
C PRO A 40 -7.92 2.59 20.94
N HIS A 41 -8.37 2.03 19.83
CA HIS A 41 -8.76 0.62 19.70
C HIS A 41 -7.79 -0.24 18.89
N LEU A 42 -6.89 0.34 18.09
CA LEU A 42 -5.93 -0.38 17.26
C LEU A 42 -4.48 -0.07 17.65
N PRO A 43 -3.54 -1.00 17.42
CA PRO A 43 -2.13 -0.79 17.72
C PRO A 43 -1.44 0.12 16.69
N LEU A 44 -0.27 0.66 17.06
CA LEU A 44 0.56 1.48 16.15
C LEU A 44 0.99 0.73 14.89
N ALA A 45 1.10 -0.59 14.94
CA ALA A 45 1.52 -1.44 13.83
C ALA A 45 0.37 -1.84 12.89
N THR A 46 -0.79 -1.22 12.97
CA THR A 46 -1.99 -1.60 12.19
C THR A 46 -1.69 -1.73 10.70
N ASP A 47 -1.04 -0.75 10.09
CA ASP A 47 -0.69 -0.80 8.66
C ASP A 47 0.27 -1.93 8.32
N VAL A 48 1.25 -2.19 9.18
CA VAL A 48 2.20 -3.31 9.02
C VAL A 48 1.46 -4.64 9.07
N MET A 49 0.54 -4.79 10.02
CA MET A 49 -0.26 -6.00 10.21
C MET A 49 -1.22 -6.21 9.02
N ILE A 50 -1.86 -5.16 8.54
CA ILE A 50 -2.71 -5.19 7.33
C ILE A 50 -1.89 -5.58 6.10
N ALA A 51 -0.71 -4.98 5.90
CA ALA A 51 0.18 -5.35 4.80
C ALA A 51 0.54 -6.85 4.86
N ASN A 52 0.93 -7.35 6.02
CA ASN A 52 1.26 -8.75 6.23
C ASN A 52 0.07 -9.69 5.99
N ALA A 53 -1.14 -9.31 6.42
CA ALA A 53 -2.36 -10.08 6.18
C ALA A 53 -2.65 -10.22 4.68
N TYR A 54 -2.60 -9.12 3.93
CA TYR A 54 -2.77 -9.15 2.48
C TYR A 54 -1.68 -9.96 1.78
N LEU A 55 -0.42 -9.76 2.14
CA LEU A 55 0.69 -10.49 1.55
C LEU A 55 0.62 -12.00 1.82
N ALA A 56 0.19 -12.41 3.02
CA ALA A 56 -0.05 -13.82 3.32
C ALA A 56 -1.13 -14.39 2.39
N ARG A 57 -2.27 -13.70 2.25
CA ARG A 57 -3.36 -14.13 1.38
C ARG A 57 -2.98 -14.14 -0.10
N VAL A 58 -2.20 -13.16 -0.56
CA VAL A 58 -1.66 -13.13 -1.93
C VAL A 58 -0.76 -14.33 -2.19
N ARG A 59 0.14 -14.70 -1.26
CA ARG A 59 1.01 -15.89 -1.43
C ARG A 59 0.23 -17.19 -1.59
N GLU A 60 -0.92 -17.31 -0.94
CA GLU A 60 -1.81 -18.46 -1.06
C GLU A 60 -2.52 -18.51 -2.42
N LEU A 61 -2.91 -17.35 -2.97
CA LEU A 61 -3.73 -17.25 -4.17
C LEU A 61 -2.92 -17.09 -5.47
N LEU A 62 -1.70 -16.57 -5.38
CA LEU A 62 -0.92 -16.22 -6.56
C LEU A 62 -0.51 -17.48 -7.34
N PRO A 63 -0.85 -17.58 -8.65
CA PRO A 63 -0.48 -18.70 -9.47
C PRO A 63 1.03 -18.96 -9.46
N ALA A 64 1.41 -20.25 -9.41
CA ALA A 64 2.81 -20.66 -9.27
C ALA A 64 3.71 -20.18 -10.43
N ASN A 65 3.14 -19.94 -11.61
CA ASN A 65 3.86 -19.47 -12.80
C ASN A 65 4.09 -17.96 -12.86
N ILE A 66 3.45 -17.16 -11.99
CA ILE A 66 3.67 -15.72 -11.93
C ILE A 66 4.99 -15.45 -11.20
N PRO A 67 5.97 -14.81 -11.86
CA PRO A 67 7.34 -14.70 -11.36
C PRO A 67 7.50 -13.50 -10.40
N ALA A 68 6.63 -13.40 -9.39
CA ALA A 68 6.66 -12.35 -8.39
C ALA A 68 7.40 -12.79 -7.12
N THR A 69 8.22 -11.87 -6.58
CA THR A 69 8.94 -12.00 -5.32
C THR A 69 8.70 -10.75 -4.47
N PHE A 70 8.53 -10.93 -3.15
CA PHE A 70 8.16 -9.87 -2.23
C PHE A 70 9.38 -9.45 -1.40
N LEU A 71 9.72 -8.16 -1.47
CA LEU A 71 10.70 -7.54 -0.58
C LEU A 71 10.14 -7.49 0.86
N PRO A 72 11.02 -7.33 1.88
CA PRO A 72 10.57 -7.08 3.24
C PRO A 72 9.68 -5.83 3.34
N VAL A 73 8.63 -5.91 4.15
CA VAL A 73 7.74 -4.77 4.43
C VAL A 73 8.55 -3.61 5.01
N GLN A 74 8.33 -2.41 4.48
CA GLN A 74 8.89 -1.18 5.04
C GLN A 74 7.92 -0.69 6.11
N GLU A 75 8.26 -0.91 7.38
CA GLU A 75 7.35 -0.73 8.52
C GLU A 75 7.19 0.74 8.94
N VAL A 76 8.14 1.60 8.57
CA VAL A 76 8.08 3.04 8.86
C VAL A 76 8.00 3.80 7.54
N GLY A 77 6.92 4.54 7.35
CA GLY A 77 6.63 5.35 6.17
C GLY A 77 6.64 6.84 6.46
N ILE A 78 5.79 7.57 5.74
CA ILE A 78 5.54 9.01 5.90
C ILE A 78 4.18 9.16 6.58
N SER A 79 4.18 9.57 7.85
CA SER A 79 3.01 9.69 8.74
C SER A 79 2.98 11.06 9.41
N THR A 80 3.28 12.12 8.66
CA THR A 80 3.35 13.48 9.20
C THR A 80 2.02 13.98 9.75
N GLU A 81 0.91 13.48 9.22
CA GLU A 81 -0.45 13.78 9.66
C GLU A 81 -0.80 13.19 11.04
N HIS A 82 0.04 12.31 11.59
CA HIS A 82 -0.17 11.63 12.88
C HIS A 82 0.85 12.01 13.95
N THR A 83 1.75 12.96 13.70
CA THR A 83 2.90 13.25 14.58
C THR A 83 2.53 13.83 15.93
N ASP A 84 1.34 14.42 16.08
CA ASP A 84 0.87 14.94 17.36
C ASP A 84 0.42 13.83 18.33
N TYR A 85 0.34 12.59 17.86
CA TYR A 85 0.01 11.44 18.70
C TYR A 85 1.28 10.68 19.11
N PRO A 86 1.49 10.44 20.42
CA PRO A 86 2.65 9.70 20.92
C PRO A 86 2.77 8.31 20.31
N GLY A 87 3.99 7.91 19.97
CA GLY A 87 4.30 6.58 19.45
C GLY A 87 4.33 6.49 17.93
N THR A 88 3.74 7.44 17.20
CA THR A 88 3.88 7.51 15.74
C THR A 88 5.34 7.67 15.33
N GLN A 89 5.80 6.82 14.42
CA GLN A 89 7.11 6.90 13.78
C GLN A 89 6.94 7.35 12.34
N THR A 90 7.68 8.36 11.94
CA THR A 90 7.64 8.86 10.57
C THR A 90 9.05 9.16 10.05
N LEU A 91 9.28 8.86 8.79
CA LEU A 91 10.46 9.33 8.09
C LEU A 91 10.24 10.76 7.57
N PRO A 92 11.24 11.64 7.60
CA PRO A 92 11.23 12.83 6.77
C PRO A 92 11.00 12.44 5.30
N THR A 93 10.20 13.23 4.57
CA THR A 93 9.80 12.89 3.19
C THR A 93 11.02 12.63 2.29
N GLU A 94 12.07 13.45 2.38
CA GLU A 94 13.28 13.27 1.59
C GLU A 94 14.06 11.99 1.94
N VAL A 95 13.96 11.51 3.19
CA VAL A 95 14.59 10.25 3.62
C VAL A 95 13.80 9.06 3.05
N ALA A 96 12.47 9.09 3.13
CA ALA A 96 11.60 8.07 2.56
C ALA A 96 11.80 7.95 1.05
N LEU A 97 11.80 9.08 0.32
CA LEU A 97 12.07 9.12 -1.12
C LEU A 97 13.41 8.47 -1.47
N LYS A 98 14.50 8.85 -0.76
CA LYS A 98 15.84 8.30 -0.97
C LYS A 98 15.90 6.80 -0.64
N SER A 99 15.26 6.39 0.45
CA SER A 99 15.23 4.99 0.87
C SER A 99 14.54 4.10 -0.17
N TRP A 100 13.33 4.48 -0.59
CA TRP A 100 12.56 3.70 -1.55
C TRP A 100 13.19 3.74 -2.95
N MET A 101 13.79 4.86 -3.34
CA MET A 101 14.60 4.93 -4.56
C MET A 101 15.77 3.95 -4.51
N ALA A 102 16.54 3.91 -3.42
CA ALA A 102 17.67 3.01 -3.26
C ALA A 102 17.28 1.52 -3.29
N LEU A 103 16.10 1.18 -2.72
CA LEU A 103 15.53 -0.18 -2.83
C LEU A 103 15.17 -0.52 -4.29
N GLY A 104 14.49 0.39 -4.99
CA GLY A 104 14.16 0.23 -6.41
C GLY A 104 15.40 0.11 -7.31
N GLU A 105 16.44 0.90 -7.03
CA GLU A 105 17.74 0.79 -7.71
C GLU A 105 18.43 -0.55 -7.45
N SER A 106 18.28 -1.11 -6.25
CA SER A 106 18.82 -2.43 -5.93
C SER A 106 18.13 -3.52 -6.74
N VAL A 107 16.81 -3.40 -6.91
CA VAL A 107 16.02 -4.27 -7.81
C VAL A 107 16.50 -4.10 -9.26
N ALA A 108 16.71 -2.87 -9.71
CA ALA A 108 17.20 -2.61 -11.06
C ALA A 108 18.61 -3.20 -11.32
N ARG A 109 19.52 -3.10 -10.32
CA ARG A 109 20.88 -3.71 -10.39
C ARG A 109 20.84 -5.25 -10.47
N ALA A 110 19.80 -5.87 -9.90
CA ALA A 110 19.55 -7.30 -10.06
C ALA A 110 19.02 -7.69 -11.45
N GLY A 111 18.91 -6.73 -12.40
CA GLY A 111 18.41 -6.98 -13.75
C GLY A 111 16.88 -6.98 -13.87
N ILE A 112 16.14 -6.80 -12.79
CA ILE A 112 14.67 -6.81 -12.77
C ILE A 112 14.16 -5.47 -13.33
N LYS A 113 13.16 -5.55 -14.20
CA LYS A 113 12.58 -4.37 -14.88
C LYS A 113 11.15 -4.05 -14.47
N LYS A 114 10.56 -4.84 -13.57
CA LYS A 114 9.18 -4.68 -13.13
C LYS A 114 9.17 -4.55 -11.61
N LEU A 115 8.69 -3.42 -11.10
CA LEU A 115 8.52 -3.14 -9.67
C LEU A 115 7.09 -2.71 -9.40
N VAL A 116 6.44 -3.35 -8.43
CA VAL A 116 5.15 -2.94 -7.89
C VAL A 116 5.33 -2.47 -6.46
N MET A 117 5.09 -1.20 -6.20
CA MET A 117 5.00 -0.65 -4.84
C MET A 117 3.54 -0.69 -4.40
N VAL A 118 3.27 -1.34 -3.27
CA VAL A 118 1.92 -1.43 -2.70
C VAL A 118 1.94 -0.94 -1.26
N THR A 119 0.96 -0.10 -0.89
CA THR A 119 0.91 0.47 0.46
C THR A 119 -0.39 0.13 1.18
N SER A 120 -0.29 -0.07 2.50
CA SER A 120 -1.41 -0.08 3.44
C SER A 120 -1.70 1.31 4.02
N HIS A 121 -0.78 2.27 3.87
CA HIS A 121 -0.86 3.61 4.42
C HIS A 121 -0.99 4.68 3.32
N GLY A 122 -2.02 5.54 3.45
CA GLY A 122 -2.33 6.57 2.46
C GLY A 122 -1.24 7.64 2.29
N GLY A 123 -0.59 8.04 3.37
CA GLY A 123 0.47 9.06 3.41
C GLY A 123 1.68 8.75 2.51
N ASN A 124 1.93 7.47 2.24
CA ASN A 124 3.01 7.04 1.35
C ASN A 124 2.74 7.34 -0.14
N SER A 125 1.48 7.50 -0.54
CA SER A 125 1.06 7.43 -1.95
C SER A 125 1.74 8.46 -2.85
N ALA A 126 1.86 9.71 -2.40
CA ALA A 126 2.46 10.78 -3.20
C ALA A 126 3.97 10.52 -3.45
N ALA A 127 4.69 10.11 -2.41
CA ALA A 127 6.11 9.80 -2.50
C ALA A 127 6.38 8.57 -3.39
N MET A 128 5.55 7.53 -3.29
CA MET A 128 5.63 6.35 -4.17
C MET A 128 5.53 6.74 -5.65
N MET A 129 4.63 7.65 -6.00
CA MET A 129 4.47 8.11 -7.40
C MET A 129 5.73 8.83 -7.91
N LEU A 130 6.38 9.64 -7.08
CA LEU A 130 7.64 10.31 -7.42
C LEU A 130 8.76 9.29 -7.63
N VAL A 131 8.92 8.35 -6.71
CA VAL A 131 9.92 7.25 -6.83
C VAL A 131 9.67 6.42 -8.08
N ALA A 132 8.42 6.06 -8.37
CA ALA A 132 8.08 5.30 -9.58
C ALA A 132 8.46 6.05 -10.86
N GLN A 133 8.20 7.37 -10.91
CA GLN A 133 8.57 8.20 -12.04
C GLN A 133 10.09 8.27 -12.24
N ASP A 134 10.85 8.40 -11.16
CA ASP A 134 12.31 8.44 -11.21
C ASP A 134 12.91 7.09 -11.62
N LEU A 135 12.42 5.97 -11.08
CA LEU A 135 12.83 4.63 -11.48
C LEU A 135 12.54 4.38 -12.98
N ARG A 136 11.38 4.86 -13.47
CA ARG A 136 11.08 4.81 -14.90
C ARG A 136 12.06 5.64 -15.73
N ALA A 137 12.35 6.86 -15.31
CA ALA A 137 13.19 7.79 -16.05
C ALA A 137 14.67 7.36 -16.07
N GLN A 138 15.19 6.90 -14.93
CA GLN A 138 16.61 6.63 -14.74
C GLN A 138 16.99 5.19 -15.11
N HIS A 139 16.12 4.21 -14.85
CA HIS A 139 16.40 2.78 -14.99
C HIS A 139 15.54 2.06 -16.05
N GLY A 140 14.61 2.77 -16.71
CA GLY A 140 13.73 2.20 -17.73
C GLY A 140 12.77 1.14 -17.19
N MET A 141 12.45 1.17 -15.92
CA MET A 141 11.58 0.19 -15.27
C MET A 141 10.10 0.43 -15.58
N LEU A 142 9.32 -0.64 -15.59
CA LEU A 142 7.89 -0.59 -15.32
C LEU A 142 7.72 -0.50 -13.81
N ALA A 143 7.48 0.70 -13.29
CA ALA A 143 7.26 0.97 -11.88
C ALA A 143 5.77 1.28 -11.65
N VAL A 144 5.08 0.41 -10.92
CA VAL A 144 3.64 0.48 -10.65
C VAL A 144 3.44 0.87 -9.19
N THR A 145 2.46 1.73 -8.91
CA THR A 145 2.09 2.12 -7.54
C THR A 145 0.62 1.85 -7.28
N THR A 146 0.31 1.21 -6.15
CA THR A 146 -1.05 0.99 -5.71
C THR A 146 -1.15 1.00 -4.18
N GLY A 147 -2.37 0.97 -3.65
CA GLY A 147 -2.65 0.72 -2.24
C GLY A 147 -3.76 -0.33 -2.14
N TRP A 148 -3.82 -1.06 -1.04
CA TRP A 148 -4.84 -2.10 -0.85
C TRP A 148 -6.26 -1.54 -0.97
N SER A 149 -6.51 -0.32 -0.47
CA SER A 149 -7.81 0.36 -0.56
C SER A 149 -8.25 0.70 -1.99
N ARG A 150 -7.32 0.76 -2.95
CA ARG A 150 -7.64 1.09 -4.36
C ARG A 150 -8.36 -0.03 -5.10
N PHE A 151 -8.30 -1.26 -4.59
CA PHE A 151 -9.05 -2.38 -5.14
C PHE A 151 -10.53 -2.37 -4.71
N GLY A 152 -10.91 -1.41 -3.84
CA GLY A 152 -12.27 -1.29 -3.33
C GLY A 152 -12.64 -2.40 -2.35
N ALA A 153 -13.92 -2.62 -2.20
CA ALA A 153 -14.51 -3.65 -1.35
C ALA A 153 -15.66 -4.34 -2.10
N PRO A 154 -16.01 -5.58 -1.73
CA PRO A 154 -17.21 -6.23 -2.24
C PRO A 154 -18.47 -5.36 -2.03
N ASP A 155 -19.37 -5.35 -3.01
CA ASP A 155 -20.59 -4.55 -2.96
C ASP A 155 -21.40 -4.80 -1.68
N GLY A 156 -21.84 -3.72 -1.05
CA GLY A 156 -22.64 -3.76 0.17
C GLY A 156 -21.93 -4.21 1.44
N LEU A 157 -20.60 -4.43 1.40
CA LEU A 157 -19.82 -4.85 2.57
C LEU A 157 -19.72 -3.74 3.61
N PHE A 158 -19.53 -2.50 3.16
CA PHE A 158 -19.47 -1.29 3.97
C PHE A 158 -20.44 -0.23 3.42
N SER A 159 -20.85 0.72 4.25
CA SER A 159 -21.67 1.83 3.79
C SER A 159 -20.88 2.78 2.88
N ALA A 160 -21.59 3.51 2.01
CA ALA A 160 -20.95 4.52 1.16
C ALA A 160 -20.27 5.64 1.99
N GLU A 161 -20.85 5.99 3.15
CA GLU A 161 -20.24 6.95 4.08
C GLU A 161 -18.91 6.42 4.63
N GLU A 162 -18.87 5.15 5.06
CA GLU A 162 -17.64 4.53 5.56
C GLU A 162 -16.57 4.44 4.47
N LEU A 163 -16.91 3.98 3.26
CA LEU A 163 -15.96 3.89 2.16
C LEU A 163 -15.38 5.25 1.72
N ARG A 164 -16.15 6.34 1.93
CA ARG A 164 -15.72 7.68 1.59
C ARG A 164 -14.95 8.38 2.72
N HIS A 165 -15.39 8.23 3.96
CA HIS A 165 -14.93 9.01 5.10
C HIS A 165 -14.24 8.19 6.19
N GLY A 166 -14.40 6.86 6.21
CA GLY A 166 -13.75 5.94 7.15
C GLY A 166 -12.33 5.61 6.70
N ILE A 167 -11.46 6.61 6.70
CA ILE A 167 -10.14 6.52 6.06
C ILE A 167 -9.02 6.09 6.99
N HIS A 168 -9.27 5.96 8.31
CA HIS A 168 -8.22 5.66 9.28
C HIS A 168 -8.80 5.07 10.58
N GLY A 169 -8.49 3.81 10.89
CA GLY A 169 -9.04 3.11 12.05
C GLY A 169 -10.57 2.92 12.03
N GLY A 170 -11.20 3.03 10.86
CA GLY A 170 -12.63 2.81 10.69
C GLY A 170 -13.01 1.33 10.59
N ALA A 171 -14.23 1.06 10.08
CA ALA A 171 -14.73 -0.31 9.94
C ALA A 171 -13.88 -1.18 9.01
N VAL A 172 -13.28 -0.59 7.99
CA VAL A 172 -12.48 -1.31 6.98
C VAL A 172 -11.24 -1.93 7.63
N GLU A 173 -10.38 -1.12 8.24
CA GLU A 173 -9.14 -1.57 8.86
C GLU A 173 -9.40 -2.40 10.12
N THR A 174 -10.33 -1.95 10.96
CA THR A 174 -10.74 -2.70 12.16
C THR A 174 -11.27 -4.09 11.80
N SER A 175 -11.97 -4.26 10.68
CA SER A 175 -12.43 -5.58 10.23
C SER A 175 -11.27 -6.51 9.88
N ILE A 176 -10.25 -6.01 9.18
CA ILE A 176 -9.05 -6.81 8.86
C ILE A 176 -8.32 -7.21 10.15
N MET A 177 -8.18 -6.26 11.08
CA MET A 177 -7.54 -6.52 12.37
C MET A 177 -8.32 -7.57 13.19
N LEU A 178 -9.66 -7.48 13.23
CA LEU A 178 -10.50 -8.50 13.88
C LEU A 178 -10.38 -9.87 13.21
N ALA A 179 -10.20 -9.93 11.90
CA ALA A 179 -10.09 -11.18 11.16
C ALA A 179 -8.76 -11.91 11.41
N ARG A 180 -7.65 -11.18 11.56
CA ARG A 180 -6.30 -11.76 11.59
C ARG A 180 -5.52 -11.53 12.87
N TYR A 181 -5.91 -10.53 13.67
CA TYR A 181 -5.15 -10.04 14.83
C TYR A 181 -6.11 -9.54 15.91
N SER A 182 -7.17 -10.32 16.20
CA SER A 182 -8.24 -9.91 17.13
C SER A 182 -7.72 -9.61 18.53
N GLU A 183 -6.63 -10.28 18.95
CA GLU A 183 -5.98 -10.08 20.25
C GLU A 183 -5.33 -8.70 20.40
N HIS A 184 -5.12 -7.98 19.29
CA HIS A 184 -4.59 -6.62 19.27
C HIS A 184 -5.69 -5.54 19.17
N VAL A 185 -6.97 -5.93 19.05
CA VAL A 185 -8.10 -4.99 18.97
C VAL A 185 -8.75 -4.81 20.33
N ARG A 186 -8.81 -3.57 20.81
CA ARG A 186 -9.53 -3.21 22.04
C ARG A 186 -11.00 -3.00 21.73
N VAL A 187 -11.76 -4.07 21.76
CA VAL A 187 -13.19 -4.05 21.37
C VAL A 187 -14.05 -3.12 22.24
N GLU A 188 -13.64 -2.89 23.48
CA GLU A 188 -14.30 -1.97 24.40
C GLU A 188 -14.09 -0.48 24.04
N ALA A 189 -13.14 -0.20 23.18
CA ALA A 189 -12.82 1.14 22.69
C ALA A 189 -13.34 1.43 21.28
N LEU A 190 -14.10 0.49 20.69
CA LEU A 190 -14.73 0.70 19.38
C LEU A 190 -15.80 1.81 19.48
N ALA A 191 -15.76 2.76 18.57
CA ALA A 191 -16.72 3.85 18.50
C ALA A 191 -16.95 4.29 17.04
N ASN A 192 -17.97 5.12 16.84
CA ASN A 192 -18.10 5.86 15.59
C ASN A 192 -17.28 7.16 15.69
N PHE A 193 -16.11 7.14 15.08
CA PHE A 193 -15.19 8.29 14.96
C PHE A 193 -15.57 9.13 13.75
N ARG A 194 -16.77 9.73 13.79
CA ARG A 194 -17.38 10.42 12.65
C ARG A 194 -16.53 11.59 12.20
N SER A 195 -16.10 11.58 10.93
CA SER A 195 -15.21 12.58 10.35
C SER A 195 -15.82 13.96 10.25
N SER A 196 -15.08 15.00 10.61
CA SER A 196 -15.42 16.41 10.32
C SER A 196 -15.44 16.70 8.81
N ALA A 197 -14.79 15.87 7.98
CA ALA A 197 -14.82 15.97 6.52
C ALA A 197 -16.25 15.97 5.95
N ILE A 198 -17.18 15.28 6.61
CA ILE A 198 -18.58 15.23 6.19
C ILE A 198 -19.23 16.62 6.22
N ALA A 199 -18.98 17.38 7.28
CA ALA A 199 -19.49 18.76 7.40
C ALA A 199 -18.79 19.72 6.41
N ILE A 200 -17.48 19.55 6.22
CA ILE A 200 -16.69 20.34 5.26
C ILE A 200 -17.23 20.17 3.84
N GLU A 201 -17.55 18.93 3.42
CA GLU A 201 -18.09 18.67 2.09
C GLU A 201 -19.53 19.18 1.89
N GLN A 202 -20.28 19.37 2.97
CA GLN A 202 -21.60 20.00 2.91
C GLN A 202 -21.50 21.52 2.79
N GLU A 203 -20.47 22.14 3.39
CA GLU A 203 -20.26 23.58 3.42
C GLU A 203 -19.58 24.08 2.14
N PHE A 204 -18.58 23.34 1.62
CA PHE A 204 -17.74 23.79 0.51
C PHE A 204 -17.98 22.96 -0.74
N ARG A 205 -18.08 23.64 -1.87
CA ARG A 205 -18.30 22.97 -3.17
C ARG A 205 -17.08 22.21 -3.69
N TRP A 206 -15.89 22.71 -3.45
CA TRP A 206 -14.64 22.20 -4.03
C TRP A 206 -13.59 21.85 -2.99
N LEU A 207 -13.51 22.60 -1.91
CA LEU A 207 -12.56 22.34 -0.83
C LEU A 207 -12.99 21.10 -0.06
N SER A 208 -12.06 20.17 0.14
CA SER A 208 -12.32 18.88 0.75
C SER A 208 -11.07 18.36 1.46
N THR A 209 -11.20 17.33 2.27
CA THR A 209 -10.07 16.59 2.85
C THR A 209 -9.48 15.57 1.86
N GLN A 210 -10.18 15.33 0.74
CA GLN A 210 -9.80 14.42 -0.32
C GLN A 210 -9.97 15.12 -1.69
N ARG A 211 -10.48 14.41 -2.70
CA ARG A 211 -10.77 15.00 -4.02
C ARG A 211 -12.04 15.84 -3.97
N PRO A 212 -12.19 16.88 -4.80
CA PRO A 212 -11.30 17.26 -5.92
C PRO A 212 -10.14 18.18 -5.55
N ALA A 213 -10.22 18.97 -4.47
CA ALA A 213 -9.20 19.93 -4.04
C ALA A 213 -8.88 19.74 -2.55
N PRO A 214 -7.99 18.79 -2.22
CA PRO A 214 -7.65 18.50 -0.84
C PRO A 214 -6.80 19.62 -0.23
N PHE A 215 -7.08 19.93 1.03
CA PHE A 215 -6.13 20.66 1.88
C PHE A 215 -5.34 19.68 2.75
N ALA A 216 -4.17 20.10 3.22
CA ALA A 216 -3.39 19.31 4.16
C ALA A 216 -4.01 19.40 5.56
N TRP A 217 -4.16 18.25 6.22
CA TRP A 217 -4.79 18.13 7.53
C TRP A 217 -3.92 17.25 8.46
N GLN A 218 -4.12 17.43 9.76
CA GLN A 218 -3.66 16.53 10.80
C GLN A 218 -4.82 15.63 11.25
N ALA A 219 -4.55 14.43 11.74
CA ALA A 219 -5.60 13.46 12.09
C ALA A 219 -6.64 14.03 13.07
N GLN A 220 -6.22 14.86 14.04
CA GLN A 220 -7.11 15.53 14.98
C GLN A 220 -8.03 16.58 14.36
N ASP A 221 -7.71 17.11 13.17
CA ASP A 221 -8.61 18.01 12.43
C ASP A 221 -9.86 17.26 11.94
N LEU A 222 -9.73 15.96 11.71
CA LEU A 222 -10.81 15.10 11.24
C LEU A 222 -11.59 14.49 12.41
N HIS A 223 -10.90 14.05 13.47
CA HIS A 223 -11.50 13.57 14.71
C HIS A 223 -10.49 13.60 15.86
N PRO A 224 -10.86 14.08 17.07
CA PRO A 224 -9.92 14.24 18.19
C PRO A 224 -9.23 12.95 18.66
N SER A 225 -9.83 11.78 18.43
CA SER A 225 -9.21 10.49 18.78
C SER A 225 -8.10 10.06 17.83
N GLY A 226 -7.93 10.74 16.69
CA GLY A 226 -7.03 10.36 15.62
C GLY A 226 -7.60 9.30 14.66
N ALA A 227 -8.58 8.49 15.09
CA ALA A 227 -9.29 7.57 14.20
C ALA A 227 -10.42 8.29 13.45
N VAL A 228 -10.77 7.78 12.26
CA VAL A 228 -11.77 8.38 11.37
C VAL A 228 -12.55 7.26 10.67
N GLY A 229 -13.82 7.09 11.05
CA GLY A 229 -14.74 6.06 10.53
C GLY A 229 -15.56 5.41 11.64
N ASP A 230 -16.46 4.52 11.27
CA ASP A 230 -17.33 3.83 12.23
C ASP A 230 -16.81 2.42 12.55
N ALA A 231 -15.86 2.34 13.49
CA ALA A 231 -15.27 1.08 13.92
C ALA A 231 -16.30 0.11 14.54
N THR A 232 -17.48 0.59 14.98
CA THR A 232 -18.53 -0.28 15.54
C THR A 232 -19.16 -1.20 14.49
N GLN A 233 -19.02 -0.88 13.21
CA GLN A 233 -19.52 -1.69 12.09
C GLN A 233 -18.52 -2.77 11.64
N ALA A 234 -17.36 -2.85 12.26
CA ALA A 234 -16.35 -3.83 11.93
C ALA A 234 -16.75 -5.25 12.35
N SER A 235 -16.33 -6.23 11.56
CA SER A 235 -16.41 -7.65 11.97
C SER A 235 -15.31 -8.46 11.28
N ALA A 236 -14.93 -9.59 11.91
CA ALA A 236 -13.96 -10.52 11.36
C ALA A 236 -14.43 -11.07 9.99
N GLU A 237 -15.73 -11.35 9.81
CA GLU A 237 -16.27 -11.81 8.52
C GLU A 237 -16.05 -10.77 7.41
N LYS A 238 -16.32 -9.50 7.69
CA LYS A 238 -16.05 -8.43 6.72
C LYS A 238 -14.56 -8.35 6.38
N GLY A 239 -13.70 -8.49 7.38
CA GLY A 239 -12.25 -8.50 7.20
C GLY A 239 -11.78 -9.63 6.28
N GLU A 240 -12.26 -10.86 6.48
CA GLU A 240 -11.91 -12.00 5.61
C GLU A 240 -12.35 -11.77 4.17
N ARG A 241 -13.58 -11.28 3.96
CA ARG A 241 -14.11 -11.00 2.61
C ARG A 241 -13.33 -9.89 1.92
N LEU A 242 -12.93 -8.87 2.67
CA LEU A 242 -12.12 -7.77 2.14
C LEU A 242 -10.71 -8.22 1.77
N LEU A 243 -10.06 -9.02 2.64
CA LEU A 243 -8.74 -9.60 2.38
C LEU A 243 -8.76 -10.49 1.13
N ASP A 244 -9.76 -11.36 1.00
CA ASP A 244 -9.88 -12.24 -0.18
C ASP A 244 -10.08 -11.42 -1.46
N HIS A 245 -10.94 -10.40 -1.43
CA HIS A 245 -11.20 -9.50 -2.57
C HIS A 245 -9.94 -8.75 -3.00
N GLY A 246 -9.28 -8.04 -2.08
CA GLY A 246 -8.10 -7.25 -2.41
C GLY A 246 -6.89 -8.11 -2.82
N ALA A 247 -6.72 -9.29 -2.20
CA ALA A 247 -5.65 -10.21 -2.58
C ALA A 247 -5.86 -10.80 -3.98
N ARG A 248 -7.11 -11.15 -4.37
CA ARG A 248 -7.41 -11.60 -5.75
C ARG A 248 -7.14 -10.50 -6.75
N ALA A 249 -7.65 -9.29 -6.51
CA ALA A 249 -7.40 -8.15 -7.40
C ALA A 249 -5.90 -7.83 -7.53
N PHE A 250 -5.12 -7.98 -6.46
CA PHE A 250 -3.68 -7.80 -6.53
C PHE A 250 -2.99 -8.93 -7.32
N CYS A 251 -3.45 -10.18 -7.23
CA CYS A 251 -2.95 -11.27 -8.07
C CYS A 251 -3.22 -10.98 -9.56
N GLU A 252 -4.42 -10.50 -9.90
CA GLU A 252 -4.78 -10.08 -11.27
C GLU A 252 -3.86 -8.93 -11.75
N LEU A 253 -3.58 -7.94 -10.90
CA LEU A 253 -2.60 -6.90 -11.22
C LEU A 253 -1.21 -7.49 -11.50
N LEU A 254 -0.76 -8.48 -10.72
CA LEU A 254 0.53 -9.12 -10.96
C LEU A 254 0.54 -9.92 -12.28
N GLU A 255 -0.58 -10.51 -12.69
CA GLU A 255 -0.75 -11.14 -14.01
C GLU A 255 -0.66 -10.09 -15.13
N ASP A 256 -1.32 -8.94 -14.98
CA ASP A 256 -1.21 -7.83 -15.92
C ASP A 256 0.24 -7.34 -16.06
N VAL A 257 0.94 -7.19 -14.93
CA VAL A 257 2.35 -6.79 -14.89
C VAL A 257 3.24 -7.87 -15.53
N ASP A 258 2.97 -9.16 -15.32
CA ASP A 258 3.71 -10.24 -15.99
C ASP A 258 3.53 -10.18 -17.51
N ASN A 259 2.30 -9.99 -17.97
CA ASN A 259 1.94 -9.91 -19.38
C ASN A 259 2.40 -8.60 -20.06
N PHE A 260 2.71 -7.56 -19.28
CA PHE A 260 3.17 -6.29 -19.85
C PHE A 260 4.58 -6.43 -20.45
N ASP A 261 4.70 -6.26 -21.75
CA ASP A 261 6.01 -6.21 -22.42
C ASP A 261 6.68 -4.84 -22.15
N VAL A 262 7.77 -4.84 -21.40
CA VAL A 262 8.53 -3.62 -21.08
C VAL A 262 9.09 -2.90 -22.31
N LYS A 263 9.18 -3.56 -23.46
CA LYS A 263 9.54 -2.93 -24.75
C LYS A 263 8.51 -1.92 -25.23
N ARG A 264 7.28 -1.96 -24.72
CA ARG A 264 6.25 -0.94 -24.96
C ARG A 264 6.61 0.41 -24.34
N LEU A 265 7.50 0.40 -23.34
CA LEU A 265 8.03 1.63 -22.76
C LEU A 265 9.06 2.20 -23.74
N ALA A 266 8.75 3.32 -24.35
CA ALA A 266 9.63 3.99 -25.32
C ALA A 266 11.01 4.26 -24.71
N GLY A 267 12.06 4.05 -25.51
CA GLY A 267 13.41 4.45 -25.17
C GLY A 267 13.59 5.98 -25.15
N LYS A 268 14.84 6.43 -25.00
CA LYS A 268 15.14 7.86 -25.15
C LYS A 268 14.77 8.31 -26.56
N PRO A 269 14.19 9.52 -26.75
CA PRO A 269 13.94 10.05 -28.09
C PRO A 269 15.24 10.06 -28.91
N GLU A 270 15.14 9.66 -30.16
CA GLU A 270 16.26 9.84 -31.11
C GLU A 270 16.55 11.34 -31.20
N LYS A 271 17.82 11.70 -31.12
CA LYS A 271 18.24 13.10 -31.39
C LYS A 271 17.88 13.39 -32.84
N SER A 272 17.04 14.41 -33.08
CA SER A 272 16.79 14.87 -34.43
C SER A 272 18.13 15.06 -35.15
N PRO A 273 18.30 14.57 -36.40
CA PRO A 273 19.50 14.85 -37.15
C PRO A 273 19.65 16.37 -37.26
N LYS A 274 20.85 16.87 -36.96
CA LYS A 274 21.20 18.29 -37.07
C LYS A 274 21.17 18.69 -38.54
#